data_0d7c67865c6c717ed8d8e7e3ffa9838d
#
_entry.id   0d7c67865c6c717ed8d8e7e3ffa9838d
#
_cell.length_a   1.000
_cell.length_b   1.000
_cell.length_c   1.000
_cell.angle_alpha   90.00
_cell.angle_beta   90.00
_cell.angle_gamma   90.00
#
_symmetry.space_group_name_H-M   'P 1'
#
loop_
_entity.id
_entity.type
_entity.pdbx_description
1 polymer ?
#
loop_
_entity_poly.entity_id
_entity_poly.type
_entity_poly.pdbx_seq_one_letter_code
_entity_poly.pdbx_strand_id
1 'polypeptide(L)'
;DFTVISYEESGVGMLQDAIWASEERLADPAYQDLTQRFVTASLAGWIYCRDNAEECADIVTANGSKLGKSHQLWMMNEVNKLIWPSPAGVGVMDPAKWTQTVEISIGTKNLEGATVLTAQPADGSYTTQYAEAANAALQADGLNTTGDAFAPITVTLNEGGN
;
A
#
# COMPACT_ATOMS: atom_id res chain seq x y z
N ASP A 1 -27.60 9.35 -8.56
CA ASP A 1 -26.34 10.14 -8.43
C ASP A 1 -25.94 10.16 -6.98
N PHE A 2 -24.64 9.98 -6.72
CA PHE A 2 -24.05 10.03 -5.37
C PHE A 2 -23.07 11.20 -5.32
N THR A 3 -22.95 11.81 -4.14
CA THR A 3 -21.89 12.76 -3.87
C THR A 3 -20.72 11.99 -3.26
N VAL A 4 -19.53 12.14 -3.84
CA VAL A 4 -18.30 11.57 -3.32
C VAL A 4 -17.60 12.61 -2.48
N ILE A 5 -17.21 12.23 -1.25
CA ILE A 5 -16.38 13.04 -0.36
C ILE A 5 -15.02 12.36 -0.29
N SER A 6 -14.01 12.98 -0.89
CA SER A 6 -12.63 12.48 -0.85
C SER A 6 -11.95 12.93 0.44
N TYR A 7 -11.41 11.98 1.20
CA TYR A 7 -10.61 12.28 2.39
C TYR A 7 -9.30 12.99 2.02
N GLU A 8 -8.69 12.62 0.89
CA GLU A 8 -7.47 13.29 0.41
C GLU A 8 -7.73 14.75 0.07
N GLU A 9 -8.79 15.04 -0.72
CA GLU A 9 -9.17 16.41 -1.06
C GLU A 9 -9.62 17.24 0.14
N SER A 10 -10.13 16.56 1.18
CA SER A 10 -10.53 17.20 2.44
C SER A 10 -9.34 17.41 3.39
N GLY A 11 -8.12 17.03 3.02
CA GLY A 11 -6.91 17.20 3.82
C GLY A 11 -6.79 16.21 4.99
N VAL A 12 -7.61 15.16 5.01
CA VAL A 12 -7.61 14.12 6.06
C VAL A 12 -7.28 12.73 5.52
N GLY A 13 -6.65 12.65 4.36
CA GLY A 13 -6.09 11.40 3.83
C GLY A 13 -4.99 10.88 4.76
N MET A 14 -4.97 9.57 4.98
CA MET A 14 -4.01 8.91 5.86
C MET A 14 -3.35 7.75 5.13
N LEU A 15 -2.09 7.44 5.51
CA LEU A 15 -1.44 6.22 5.08
C LEU A 15 -2.20 5.00 5.60
N GLN A 16 -2.33 4.00 4.74
CA GLN A 16 -2.95 2.72 5.05
C GLN A 16 -2.07 1.60 4.52
N ASP A 17 -2.34 0.39 4.99
CA ASP A 17 -1.63 -0.82 4.60
C ASP A 17 -0.11 -0.70 4.76
N ALA A 18 0.45 -1.48 5.66
CA ALA A 18 1.87 -1.48 5.92
C ALA A 18 2.38 -2.91 6.14
N ILE A 19 3.64 -3.11 5.80
CA ILE A 19 4.37 -4.32 6.19
C ILE A 19 4.94 -4.07 7.59
N TRP A 20 4.63 -4.97 8.51
CA TRP A 20 5.06 -4.90 9.90
C TRP A 20 6.11 -5.94 10.19
N ALA A 21 7.11 -5.57 10.97
CA ALA A 21 8.13 -6.47 11.48
C ALA A 21 8.37 -6.23 12.97
N SER A 22 8.77 -7.27 13.70
CA SER A 22 9.15 -7.15 15.10
C SER A 22 10.52 -6.51 15.21
N GLU A 23 10.62 -5.39 15.93
CA GLU A 23 11.89 -4.71 16.21
C GLU A 23 12.89 -5.64 16.91
N GLU A 24 12.45 -6.40 17.91
CA GLU A 24 13.27 -7.38 18.61
C GLU A 24 13.85 -8.43 17.63
N ARG A 25 13.04 -8.95 16.73
CA ARG A 25 13.49 -9.94 15.74
C ARG A 25 14.39 -9.33 14.66
N LEU A 26 14.24 -8.05 14.36
CA LEU A 26 15.11 -7.35 13.41
C LEU A 26 16.54 -7.16 13.94
N ALA A 27 16.81 -7.46 15.22
CA ALA A 27 18.19 -7.55 15.72
C ALA A 27 18.93 -8.79 15.18
N ASP A 28 18.21 -9.82 14.68
CA ASP A 28 18.77 -11.02 14.08
C ASP A 28 19.01 -10.81 12.57
N PRO A 29 20.26 -10.95 12.07
CA PRO A 29 20.59 -10.82 10.66
C PRO A 29 19.79 -11.78 9.73
N ALA A 30 19.47 -12.98 10.19
CA ALA A 30 18.68 -13.92 9.41
C ALA A 30 17.23 -13.44 9.25
N TYR A 31 16.67 -12.77 10.26
CA TYR A 31 15.35 -12.18 10.15
C TYR A 31 15.35 -10.90 9.31
N GLN A 32 16.44 -10.12 9.33
CA GLN A 32 16.62 -8.99 8.41
C GLN A 32 16.63 -9.46 6.96
N ASP A 33 17.38 -10.52 6.64
CA ASP A 33 17.40 -11.12 5.29
C ASP A 33 16.01 -11.62 4.87
N LEU A 34 15.31 -12.32 5.76
CA LEU A 34 13.94 -12.77 5.51
C LEU A 34 13.02 -11.58 5.23
N THR A 35 13.10 -10.53 6.05
CA THR A 35 12.32 -9.30 5.88
C THR A 35 12.60 -8.64 4.53
N GLN A 36 13.89 -8.52 4.15
CA GLN A 36 14.26 -7.95 2.86
C GLN A 36 13.67 -8.75 1.69
N ARG A 37 13.79 -10.08 1.72
CA ARG A 37 13.23 -10.94 0.66
C ARG A 37 11.71 -10.83 0.60
N PHE A 38 11.05 -10.79 1.74
CA PHE A 38 9.58 -10.63 1.81
C PHE A 38 9.13 -9.30 1.24
N VAL A 39 9.79 -8.20 1.61
CA VAL A 39 9.49 -6.86 1.07
C VAL A 39 9.71 -6.83 -0.44
N THR A 40 10.86 -7.35 -0.92
CA THR A 40 11.16 -7.39 -2.35
C THR A 40 10.09 -8.16 -3.13
N ALA A 41 9.70 -9.34 -2.65
CA ALA A 41 8.65 -10.14 -3.29
C ALA A 41 7.28 -9.44 -3.27
N SER A 42 6.95 -8.77 -2.16
CA SER A 42 5.70 -8.02 -2.04
C SER A 42 5.64 -6.85 -3.02
N LEU A 43 6.72 -6.07 -3.14
CA LEU A 43 6.78 -4.95 -4.09
C LEU A 43 6.79 -5.43 -5.55
N ALA A 44 7.45 -6.54 -5.85
CA ALA A 44 7.35 -7.19 -7.17
C ALA A 44 5.91 -7.59 -7.49
N GLY A 45 5.18 -8.12 -6.51
CA GLY A 45 3.77 -8.47 -6.63
C GLY A 45 2.90 -7.24 -6.94
N TRP A 46 3.12 -6.10 -6.27
CA TRP A 46 2.40 -4.85 -6.56
C TRP A 46 2.67 -4.34 -7.97
N ILE A 47 3.93 -4.37 -8.43
CA ILE A 47 4.29 -4.00 -9.80
C ILE A 47 3.62 -4.93 -10.81
N TYR A 48 3.66 -6.25 -10.55
CA TYR A 48 3.00 -7.24 -11.39
C TYR A 48 1.49 -6.99 -11.51
N CYS A 49 0.81 -6.78 -10.38
CA CYS A 49 -0.63 -6.52 -10.35
C CYS A 49 -1.02 -5.19 -11.02
N ARG A 50 -0.15 -4.18 -10.98
CA ARG A 50 -0.34 -2.95 -11.75
C ARG A 50 -0.37 -3.23 -13.26
N ASP A 51 0.57 -4.04 -13.72
CA ASP A 51 0.79 -4.25 -15.15
C ASP A 51 -0.07 -5.40 -15.73
N ASN A 52 -0.61 -6.29 -14.86
CA ASN A 52 -1.38 -7.48 -15.23
C ASN A 52 -2.65 -7.61 -14.38
N ALA A 53 -3.49 -6.56 -14.38
CA ALA A 53 -4.61 -6.41 -13.47
C ALA A 53 -5.60 -7.58 -13.50
N GLU A 54 -5.97 -8.07 -14.69
CA GLU A 54 -6.93 -9.18 -14.81
C GLU A 54 -6.38 -10.50 -14.30
N GLU A 55 -5.12 -10.81 -14.63
CA GLU A 55 -4.47 -12.02 -14.16
C GLU A 55 -4.28 -11.99 -12.64
N CYS A 56 -3.93 -10.83 -12.09
CA CYS A 56 -3.82 -10.66 -10.65
C CYS A 56 -5.19 -10.87 -9.95
N ALA A 57 -6.29 -10.39 -10.52
CA ALA A 57 -7.64 -10.66 -10.01
C ALA A 57 -7.97 -12.17 -10.05
N ASP A 58 -7.56 -12.89 -11.09
CA ASP A 58 -7.71 -14.35 -11.18
C ASP A 58 -6.89 -15.06 -10.11
N ILE A 59 -5.65 -14.65 -9.88
CA ILE A 59 -4.79 -15.21 -8.82
C ILE A 59 -5.45 -15.03 -7.44
N VAL A 60 -5.95 -13.83 -7.15
CA VAL A 60 -6.59 -13.53 -5.85
C VAL A 60 -7.85 -14.36 -5.64
N THR A 61 -8.71 -14.46 -6.65
CA THR A 61 -9.96 -15.24 -6.55
C THR A 61 -9.70 -16.74 -6.45
N ALA A 62 -8.67 -17.25 -7.15
CA ALA A 62 -8.27 -18.66 -7.07
C ALA A 62 -7.65 -19.05 -5.72
N ASN A 63 -7.04 -18.11 -5.01
CA ASN A 63 -6.32 -18.36 -3.75
C ASN A 63 -7.11 -18.02 -2.48
N GLY A 64 -8.43 -18.00 -2.56
CA GLY A 64 -9.27 -17.96 -1.37
C GLY A 64 -10.17 -16.76 -1.21
N SER A 65 -10.21 -15.84 -2.16
CA SER A 65 -11.25 -14.80 -2.18
C SER A 65 -12.62 -15.44 -2.39
N LYS A 66 -13.58 -15.02 -1.58
CA LYS A 66 -15.01 -15.35 -1.78
C LYS A 66 -15.73 -14.27 -2.58
N LEU A 67 -15.01 -13.23 -3.00
CA LEU A 67 -15.53 -12.13 -3.79
C LEU A 67 -15.41 -12.46 -5.27
N GLY A 68 -16.32 -11.92 -6.07
CA GLY A 68 -16.31 -12.13 -7.50
C GLY A 68 -15.16 -11.42 -8.21
N LYS A 69 -14.79 -11.91 -9.39
CA LYS A 69 -13.66 -11.41 -10.17
C LYS A 69 -13.78 -9.93 -10.51
N SER A 70 -14.98 -9.48 -10.95
CA SER A 70 -15.16 -8.07 -11.34
C SER A 70 -14.96 -7.12 -10.15
N HIS A 71 -15.38 -7.55 -8.95
CA HIS A 71 -15.13 -6.79 -7.72
C HIS A 71 -13.63 -6.71 -7.39
N GLN A 72 -12.90 -7.83 -7.49
CA GLN A 72 -11.45 -7.84 -7.22
C GLN A 72 -10.68 -6.98 -8.23
N LEU A 73 -11.06 -7.02 -9.50
CA LEU A 73 -10.46 -6.17 -10.53
C LEU A 73 -10.73 -4.68 -10.26
N TRP A 74 -11.96 -4.35 -9.86
CA TRP A 74 -12.31 -2.98 -9.48
C TRP A 74 -11.53 -2.54 -8.24
N MET A 75 -11.49 -3.34 -7.19
CA MET A 75 -10.72 -3.04 -5.97
C MET A 75 -9.25 -2.77 -6.28
N MET A 76 -8.62 -3.63 -7.06
CA MET A 76 -7.21 -3.45 -7.46
C MET A 76 -7.00 -2.16 -8.24
N ASN A 77 -7.91 -1.84 -9.17
CA ASN A 77 -7.84 -0.60 -9.94
C ASN A 77 -7.94 0.64 -9.03
N GLU A 78 -8.86 0.63 -8.06
CA GLU A 78 -9.01 1.74 -7.10
C GLU A 78 -7.79 1.86 -6.16
N VAL A 79 -7.26 0.75 -5.66
CA VAL A 79 -6.05 0.75 -4.82
C VAL A 79 -4.83 1.22 -5.61
N ASN A 80 -4.68 0.78 -6.85
CA ASN A 80 -3.58 1.23 -7.72
C ASN A 80 -3.57 2.75 -7.95
N LYS A 81 -4.73 3.41 -7.99
CA LYS A 81 -4.81 4.88 -8.07
C LYS A 81 -4.20 5.59 -6.86
N LEU A 82 -4.12 4.92 -5.72
CA LEU A 82 -3.54 5.45 -4.48
C LEU A 82 -2.04 5.18 -4.37
N ILE A 83 -1.54 4.17 -5.10
CA ILE A 83 -0.14 3.76 -5.06
C ILE A 83 0.67 4.45 -6.15
N TRP A 84 0.11 4.53 -7.38
CA TRP A 84 0.84 4.96 -8.56
C TRP A 84 0.42 6.35 -9.03
N PRO A 85 1.38 7.22 -9.42
CA PRO A 85 2.82 6.99 -9.39
C PRO A 85 3.42 7.07 -7.98
N SER A 86 4.52 6.35 -7.75
CA SER A 86 5.33 6.39 -6.53
C SER A 86 6.72 6.97 -6.86
N PRO A 87 6.92 8.28 -6.83
CA PRO A 87 8.15 8.92 -7.32
C PRO A 87 9.43 8.47 -6.60
N ALA A 88 9.35 8.11 -5.33
CA ALA A 88 10.46 7.59 -4.55
C ALA A 88 10.65 6.06 -4.69
N GLY A 89 9.76 5.40 -5.44
CA GLY A 89 9.65 3.95 -5.54
C GLY A 89 8.53 3.39 -4.66
N VAL A 90 7.91 2.30 -5.13
CA VAL A 90 6.78 1.67 -4.44
C VAL A 90 7.17 1.22 -3.02
N GLY A 91 6.31 1.48 -2.06
CA GLY A 91 6.49 1.09 -0.66
C GLY A 91 7.47 1.98 0.13
N VAL A 92 8.10 2.98 -0.48
CA VAL A 92 8.94 3.95 0.24
C VAL A 92 8.03 4.93 0.98
N MET A 93 8.25 5.06 2.28
CA MET A 93 7.46 5.95 3.14
C MET A 93 7.69 7.41 2.74
N ASP A 94 6.59 8.14 2.49
CA ASP A 94 6.61 9.59 2.35
C ASP A 94 6.58 10.24 3.76
N PRO A 95 7.64 10.97 4.17
CA PRO A 95 7.69 11.58 5.50
C PRO A 95 6.59 12.63 5.74
N ALA A 96 6.12 13.33 4.70
CA ALA A 96 5.04 14.30 4.84
C ALA A 96 3.70 13.61 5.08
N LYS A 97 3.44 12.52 4.37
CA LYS A 97 2.24 11.67 4.58
C LYS A 97 2.28 10.95 5.93
N TRP A 98 3.45 10.52 6.38
CA TRP A 98 3.62 9.99 7.73
C TRP A 98 3.25 11.02 8.78
N THR A 99 3.80 12.24 8.70
CA THR A 99 3.50 13.33 9.62
C THR A 99 2.00 13.64 9.63
N GLN A 100 1.39 13.80 8.46
CA GLN A 100 -0.06 14.04 8.34
C GLN A 100 -0.88 12.92 9.01
N THR A 101 -0.51 11.66 8.78
CA THR A 101 -1.19 10.50 9.37
C THR A 101 -1.11 10.52 10.90
N VAL A 102 0.06 10.84 11.46
CA VAL A 102 0.26 10.95 12.90
C VAL A 102 -0.55 12.11 13.50
N GLU A 103 -0.52 13.28 12.87
CA GLU A 103 -1.27 14.46 13.33
C GLU A 103 -2.77 14.21 13.35
N ILE A 104 -3.31 13.59 12.31
CA ILE A 104 -4.73 13.21 12.25
C ILE A 104 -5.05 12.18 13.35
N SER A 105 -4.17 11.20 13.56
CA SER A 105 -4.37 10.14 14.57
C SER A 105 -4.36 10.68 16.01
N ILE A 106 -3.60 11.75 16.27
CA ILE A 106 -3.58 12.44 17.56
C ILE A 106 -4.78 13.40 17.70
N GLY A 107 -5.11 14.11 16.62
CA GLY A 107 -6.13 15.17 16.64
C GLY A 107 -7.56 14.67 16.56
N THR A 108 -7.79 13.52 15.92
CA THR A 108 -9.15 13.01 15.67
C THR A 108 -9.64 12.12 16.80
N LYS A 109 -10.82 12.44 17.32
CA LYS A 109 -11.50 11.65 18.35
C LYS A 109 -12.56 10.74 17.74
N ASN A 110 -12.68 9.53 18.26
CA ASN A 110 -13.78 8.64 17.97
C ASN A 110 -15.07 9.08 18.71
N LEU A 111 -16.15 8.32 18.56
CA LEU A 111 -17.45 8.65 19.20
C LEU A 111 -17.39 8.64 20.74
N GLU A 112 -16.47 7.88 21.33
CA GLU A 112 -16.23 7.82 22.78
C GLU A 112 -15.28 8.91 23.27
N GLY A 113 -14.76 9.76 22.37
CA GLY A 113 -13.85 10.85 22.71
C GLY A 113 -12.38 10.44 22.83
N ALA A 114 -12.04 9.20 22.51
CA ALA A 114 -10.66 8.71 22.48
C ALA A 114 -9.99 8.99 21.13
N THR A 115 -8.69 9.27 21.16
CA THR A 115 -7.85 9.40 19.95
C THR A 115 -7.16 8.07 19.62
N VAL A 116 -6.75 7.89 18.36
CA VAL A 116 -5.99 6.70 17.94
C VAL A 116 -4.61 6.72 18.58
N LEU A 117 -3.94 7.87 18.58
CA LEU A 117 -2.66 8.08 19.25
C LEU A 117 -2.83 9.15 20.34
N THR A 118 -2.15 8.95 21.47
CA THR A 118 -2.10 9.90 22.60
C THR A 118 -0.82 10.73 22.60
N ALA A 119 0.18 10.32 21.83
CA ALA A 119 1.47 11.00 21.70
C ALA A 119 2.10 10.70 20.33
N GLN A 120 3.14 11.45 20.00
CA GLN A 120 3.96 11.18 18.82
C GLN A 120 4.60 9.79 18.91
N PRO A 121 4.65 9.02 17.82
CA PRO A 121 5.42 7.79 17.77
C PRO A 121 6.90 8.05 18.08
N ALA A 122 7.58 7.07 18.63
CA ALA A 122 9.02 7.14 18.88
C ALA A 122 9.80 7.24 17.57
N ASP A 123 11.00 7.80 17.62
CA ASP A 123 11.95 7.78 16.52
C ASP A 123 12.21 6.32 16.09
N GLY A 124 12.25 6.09 14.78
CA GLY A 124 12.42 4.73 14.24
C GLY A 124 11.14 3.90 14.14
N SER A 125 9.95 4.47 14.40
CA SER A 125 8.66 3.77 14.22
C SER A 125 8.40 3.30 12.80
N TYR A 126 9.12 3.80 11.82
CA TYR A 126 9.19 3.25 10.46
C TYR A 126 10.61 3.29 9.91
N THR A 127 10.88 2.51 8.87
CA THR A 127 12.13 2.55 8.12
C THR A 127 11.85 2.39 6.63
N THR A 128 12.62 3.08 5.78
CA THR A 128 12.54 2.96 4.32
C THR A 128 13.55 1.96 3.76
N GLN A 129 14.55 1.55 4.55
CA GLN A 129 15.71 0.79 4.09
C GLN A 129 15.36 -0.47 3.28
N TYR A 130 14.35 -1.24 3.71
CA TYR A 130 13.95 -2.47 3.02
C TYR A 130 13.24 -2.18 1.70
N ALA A 131 12.39 -1.14 1.67
CA ALA A 131 11.71 -0.72 0.45
C ALA A 131 12.68 -0.10 -0.56
N GLU A 132 13.63 0.73 -0.11
CA GLU A 132 14.67 1.32 -0.96
C GLU A 132 15.57 0.24 -1.58
N ALA A 133 16.05 -0.71 -0.76
CA ALA A 133 16.86 -1.82 -1.26
C ALA A 133 16.09 -2.73 -2.22
N ALA A 134 14.80 -2.98 -1.94
CA ALA A 134 13.93 -3.73 -2.83
C ALA A 134 13.73 -3.01 -4.18
N ASN A 135 13.45 -1.70 -4.16
CA ASN A 135 13.32 -0.92 -5.39
C ASN A 135 14.60 -0.95 -6.22
N ALA A 136 15.77 -0.80 -5.58
CA ALA A 136 17.06 -0.87 -6.28
C ALA A 136 17.27 -2.24 -6.96
N ALA A 137 16.94 -3.33 -6.29
CA ALA A 137 17.04 -4.67 -6.84
C ALA A 137 16.07 -4.88 -8.02
N LEU A 138 14.79 -4.49 -7.85
CA LEU A 138 13.77 -4.63 -8.87
C LEU A 138 14.06 -3.76 -10.10
N GLN A 139 14.61 -2.56 -9.93
CA GLN A 139 15.08 -1.73 -11.05
C GLN A 139 16.25 -2.36 -11.80
N ALA A 140 17.19 -2.99 -11.07
CA ALA A 140 18.29 -3.73 -11.69
C ALA A 140 17.79 -4.91 -12.54
N ASP A 141 16.66 -5.52 -12.15
CA ASP A 141 15.96 -6.55 -12.90
C ASP A 141 15.05 -5.98 -14.03
N GLY A 142 15.07 -4.67 -14.24
CA GLY A 142 14.34 -3.99 -15.31
C GLY A 142 12.88 -3.66 -15.02
N LEU A 143 12.42 -3.77 -13.77
CA LEU A 143 11.05 -3.43 -13.39
C LEU A 143 10.90 -1.91 -13.17
N ASN A 144 9.76 -1.37 -13.60
CA ASN A 144 9.40 0.02 -13.33
C ASN A 144 8.78 0.14 -11.92
N THR A 145 9.58 0.59 -10.97
CA THR A 145 9.18 0.72 -9.56
C THR A 145 8.45 2.03 -9.23
N THR A 146 8.44 3.00 -10.14
CA THR A 146 7.79 4.31 -9.94
C THR A 146 6.38 4.36 -10.53
N GLY A 147 6.12 3.60 -11.58
CA GLY A 147 4.81 3.53 -12.21
C GLY A 147 4.37 4.82 -12.90
N ASP A 148 5.30 5.61 -13.44
CA ASP A 148 5.03 6.92 -14.04
C ASP A 148 4.03 6.88 -15.19
N ALA A 149 3.95 5.75 -15.88
CA ALA A 149 3.04 5.54 -17.00
C ALA A 149 1.72 4.85 -16.57
N PHE A 150 1.47 4.67 -15.28
CA PHE A 150 0.23 4.04 -14.82
C PHE A 150 -0.99 4.85 -15.25
N ALA A 151 -1.97 4.16 -15.83
CA ALA A 151 -3.28 4.70 -16.14
C ALA A 151 -4.36 3.75 -15.60
N PRO A 152 -5.36 4.26 -14.88
CA PRO A 152 -6.47 3.43 -14.43
C PRO A 152 -7.22 2.80 -15.59
N ILE A 153 -7.68 1.58 -15.41
CA ILE A 153 -8.55 0.90 -16.36
C ILE A 153 -10.03 1.18 -16.04
N THR A 154 -10.88 0.99 -17.03
CA THR A 154 -12.33 0.99 -16.82
C THR A 154 -12.77 -0.42 -16.45
N VAL A 155 -13.39 -0.57 -15.29
CA VAL A 155 -13.92 -1.85 -14.82
C VAL A 155 -15.44 -1.81 -14.81
N THR A 156 -16.06 -2.81 -15.43
CA THR A 156 -17.51 -3.02 -15.33
C THR A 156 -17.76 -3.99 -14.19
N LEU A 157 -18.47 -3.54 -13.17
CA LEU A 157 -18.92 -4.41 -12.09
C LEU A 157 -20.13 -5.22 -12.55
N ASN A 158 -20.03 -6.52 -12.38
CA ASN A 158 -21.17 -7.44 -12.58
C ASN A 158 -22.02 -7.49 -11.32
N GLU A 159 -23.28 -7.94 -11.45
CA GLU A 159 -24.15 -8.14 -10.30
C GLU A 159 -23.52 -9.15 -9.32
N GLY A 160 -23.48 -8.79 -8.05
CA GLY A 160 -22.80 -9.58 -7.02
C GLY A 160 -21.27 -9.56 -7.10
N GLY A 161 -20.68 -8.77 -8.00
CA GLY A 161 -19.22 -8.64 -8.15
C GLY A 161 -18.54 -9.78 -8.93
N ASN A 162 -19.29 -10.65 -9.59
CA ASN A 162 -18.79 -11.83 -10.32
C ASN A 162 -18.16 -11.49 -11.67
#